data_a7e981038d3cd42edaf32e670fa1ba61
#
_entry.id   a7e981038d3cd42edaf32e670fa1ba61
#
_cell.length_a   1.000
_cell.length_b   1.000
_cell.length_c   1.000
_cell.angle_alpha   90.00
_cell.angle_beta   90.00
_cell.angle_gamma   90.00
#
_symmetry.space_group_name_H-M   'P 1'
#
loop_
_entity.id
_entity.type
_entity.pdbx_description
1 polymer ?
#
loop_
_entity_poly.entity_id
_entity_poly.type
_entity_poly.pdbx_seq_one_letter_code
_entity_poly.pdbx_strand_id
1 'polypeptide(L)'
;VNLSRSNQDRVLDRVTYNLSVLQSLVPEKADTLEMLKGEVDEYTRRLAATPSIWPTRGRISSGFGMRRNPFGGGSQFHYGIDIAGTHGTPVYATANGQVSFAGYRGGFGNLVIISHGYGFQTYYAHLSGFAVSNGQWVKRGQVIGYMGRSGRATGTHLHYEVHVNGVAVNPYRYL
;
A
#
# COMPACT_ATOMS: atom_id res chain seq x y z
N VAL A 1 -12.35 -68.78 -26.01
CA VAL A 1 -12.82 -67.53 -26.67
C VAL A 1 -13.54 -66.57 -25.69
N ASN A 2 -14.04 -67.05 -24.51
CA ASN A 2 -14.78 -66.20 -23.54
C ASN A 2 -13.94 -65.38 -22.57
N LEU A 3 -12.65 -65.70 -22.34
CA LEU A 3 -11.76 -65.00 -21.42
C LEU A 3 -11.29 -63.61 -21.95
N SER A 4 -11.20 -63.45 -23.27
CA SER A 4 -10.80 -62.20 -23.91
C SER A 4 -11.92 -61.12 -23.83
N ARG A 5 -13.20 -61.51 -24.01
CA ARG A 5 -14.36 -60.62 -23.92
C ARG A 5 -14.54 -60.08 -22.50
N SER A 6 -14.48 -60.96 -21.49
CA SER A 6 -14.62 -60.57 -20.06
C SER A 6 -13.53 -59.59 -19.58
N ASN A 7 -12.32 -59.65 -20.15
CA ASN A 7 -11.25 -58.68 -19.84
C ASN A 7 -11.50 -57.30 -20.50
N GLN A 8 -12.00 -57.30 -21.73
CA GLN A 8 -12.38 -56.07 -22.41
C GLN A 8 -13.53 -55.34 -21.70
N ASP A 9 -14.56 -56.06 -21.27
CA ASP A 9 -15.69 -55.50 -20.54
C ASP A 9 -15.24 -54.87 -19.21
N ARG A 10 -14.37 -55.54 -18.45
CA ARG A 10 -13.76 -54.96 -17.21
C ARG A 10 -12.96 -53.70 -17.43
N VAL A 11 -12.23 -53.62 -18.53
CA VAL A 11 -11.45 -52.40 -18.87
C VAL A 11 -12.38 -51.28 -19.25
N LEU A 12 -13.43 -51.53 -20.02
CA LEU A 12 -14.44 -50.56 -20.40
C LEU A 12 -15.20 -50.01 -19.17
N ASP A 13 -15.63 -50.90 -18.26
CA ASP A 13 -16.29 -50.49 -17.01
C ASP A 13 -15.38 -49.59 -16.19
N ARG A 14 -14.10 -49.93 -16.07
CA ARG A 14 -13.12 -49.13 -15.33
C ARG A 14 -12.86 -47.76 -15.97
N VAL A 15 -12.80 -47.71 -17.28
CA VAL A 15 -12.63 -46.46 -18.04
C VAL A 15 -13.85 -45.60 -17.88
N THR A 16 -15.05 -46.15 -18.00
CA THR A 16 -16.30 -45.44 -17.84
C THR A 16 -16.44 -44.86 -16.41
N TYR A 17 -16.14 -45.67 -15.39
CA TYR A 17 -16.10 -45.22 -14.02
C TYR A 17 -15.11 -44.08 -13.80
N ASN A 18 -13.86 -44.22 -14.25
CA ASN A 18 -12.85 -43.17 -14.11
C ASN A 18 -13.27 -41.90 -14.85
N LEU A 19 -13.90 -42.01 -16.00
CA LEU A 19 -14.38 -40.87 -16.78
C LEU A 19 -15.49 -40.12 -16.01
N SER A 20 -16.45 -40.85 -15.42
CA SER A 20 -17.52 -40.25 -14.61
C SER A 20 -16.99 -39.53 -13.37
N VAL A 21 -15.98 -40.10 -12.71
CA VAL A 21 -15.28 -39.47 -11.58
C VAL A 21 -14.58 -38.18 -12.02
N LEU A 22 -13.88 -38.23 -13.13
CA LEU A 22 -13.21 -37.03 -13.67
C LEU A 22 -14.22 -35.95 -14.08
N GLN A 23 -15.31 -36.33 -14.72
CA GLN A 23 -16.39 -35.41 -15.11
C GLN A 23 -17.02 -34.69 -13.91
N SER A 24 -17.06 -35.34 -12.74
CA SER A 24 -17.58 -34.70 -11.50
C SER A 24 -16.51 -33.88 -10.79
N LEU A 25 -15.26 -34.35 -10.74
CA LEU A 25 -14.18 -33.68 -9.99
C LEU A 25 -13.60 -32.43 -10.71
N VAL A 26 -13.53 -32.46 -12.05
CA VAL A 26 -12.93 -31.34 -12.80
C VAL A 26 -13.68 -30.02 -12.59
N PRO A 27 -15.01 -29.94 -12.68
CA PRO A 27 -15.75 -28.72 -12.39
C PRO A 27 -15.54 -28.23 -10.95
N GLU A 28 -15.65 -29.12 -9.96
CA GLU A 28 -15.45 -28.79 -8.54
C GLU A 28 -14.07 -28.16 -8.29
N LYS A 29 -13.02 -28.74 -8.89
CA LYS A 29 -11.66 -28.22 -8.75
C LYS A 29 -11.47 -26.91 -9.51
N ALA A 30 -12.12 -26.73 -10.66
CA ALA A 30 -12.11 -25.47 -11.40
C ALA A 30 -12.73 -24.34 -10.59
N ASP A 31 -13.89 -24.56 -9.96
CA ASP A 31 -14.56 -23.58 -9.09
C ASP A 31 -13.68 -23.22 -7.88
N THR A 32 -13.06 -24.23 -7.26
CA THR A 32 -12.15 -24.02 -6.12
C THR A 32 -10.94 -23.17 -6.52
N LEU A 33 -10.35 -23.42 -7.70
CA LEU A 33 -9.22 -22.65 -8.21
C LEU A 33 -9.60 -21.19 -8.51
N GLU A 34 -10.79 -20.95 -9.07
CA GLU A 34 -11.27 -19.59 -9.34
C GLU A 34 -11.52 -18.81 -8.05
N MET A 35 -12.08 -19.46 -7.02
CA MET A 35 -12.22 -18.86 -5.68
C MET A 35 -10.85 -18.49 -5.09
N LEU A 36 -9.89 -19.42 -5.07
CA LEU A 36 -8.53 -19.19 -4.57
C LEU A 36 -7.83 -18.06 -5.32
N LYS A 37 -7.98 -18.03 -6.63
CA LYS A 37 -7.43 -16.94 -7.46
C LYS A 37 -8.02 -15.59 -7.04
N GLY A 38 -9.33 -15.50 -6.83
CA GLY A 38 -9.99 -14.30 -6.33
C GLY A 38 -9.45 -13.82 -4.98
N GLU A 39 -9.25 -14.75 -4.03
CA GLU A 39 -8.67 -14.46 -2.72
C GLU A 39 -7.19 -13.95 -2.83
N VAL A 40 -6.39 -14.61 -3.65
CA VAL A 40 -4.99 -14.21 -3.90
C VAL A 40 -4.91 -12.82 -4.55
N ASP A 41 -5.77 -12.55 -5.53
CA ASP A 41 -5.84 -11.25 -6.19
C ASP A 41 -6.24 -10.14 -5.21
N GLU A 42 -7.24 -10.40 -4.34
CA GLU A 42 -7.65 -9.46 -3.31
C GLU A 42 -6.55 -9.20 -2.28
N TYR A 43 -5.90 -10.26 -1.80
CA TYR A 43 -4.75 -10.16 -0.89
C TYR A 43 -3.62 -9.36 -1.51
N THR A 44 -3.31 -9.61 -2.78
CA THR A 44 -2.27 -8.89 -3.52
C THR A 44 -2.59 -7.41 -3.67
N ARG A 45 -3.84 -7.06 -3.99
CA ARG A 45 -4.31 -5.66 -4.05
C ARG A 45 -4.15 -4.97 -2.70
N ARG A 46 -4.55 -5.63 -1.62
CA ARG A 46 -4.43 -5.08 -0.26
C ARG A 46 -2.97 -4.86 0.14
N LEU A 47 -2.07 -5.80 -0.16
CA LEU A 47 -0.64 -5.63 0.07
C LEU A 47 -0.05 -4.46 -0.71
N ALA A 48 -0.44 -4.31 -1.98
CA ALA A 48 0.01 -3.20 -2.81
C ALA A 48 -0.48 -1.83 -2.31
N ALA A 49 -1.63 -1.78 -1.66
CA ALA A 49 -2.25 -0.60 -1.06
C ALA A 49 -1.73 -0.28 0.35
N THR A 50 -1.06 -1.23 1.01
CA THR A 50 -0.52 -1.03 2.36
C THR A 50 0.84 -0.33 2.27
N PRO A 51 1.05 0.82 2.95
CA PRO A 51 2.36 1.46 3.05
C PRO A 51 3.39 0.47 3.61
N SER A 52 4.58 0.38 3.01
CA SER A 52 5.55 -0.66 3.36
C SER A 52 7.00 -0.33 3.01
N ILE A 53 7.28 0.93 2.65
CA ILE A 53 8.64 1.41 2.39
C ILE A 53 8.86 2.79 3.01
N TRP A 54 10.09 3.13 3.27
CA TRP A 54 10.47 4.48 3.71
C TRP A 54 10.13 5.52 2.62
N PRO A 55 9.45 6.64 3.01
CA PRO A 55 9.05 7.68 2.04
C PRO A 55 10.24 8.50 1.51
N THR A 56 11.36 8.50 2.19
CA THR A 56 12.57 9.22 1.78
C THR A 56 13.79 8.72 2.55
N ARG A 57 14.98 9.12 2.11
CA ARG A 57 16.23 8.94 2.87
C ARG A 57 16.43 10.13 3.83
N GLY A 58 16.90 9.85 5.04
CA GLY A 58 17.17 10.88 6.03
C GLY A 58 17.27 10.34 7.46
N ARG A 59 17.44 11.22 8.43
CA ARG A 59 17.49 10.90 9.86
C ARG A 59 16.17 11.27 10.51
N ILE A 60 15.60 10.37 11.30
CA ILE A 60 14.42 10.71 12.11
C ILE A 60 14.79 11.84 13.07
N SER A 61 14.08 12.96 12.96
CA SER A 61 14.23 14.12 13.84
C SER A 61 13.11 14.23 14.87
N SER A 62 11.94 13.63 14.60
CA SER A 62 10.85 13.54 15.57
C SER A 62 9.93 12.35 15.29
N GLY A 63 9.52 11.65 16.34
CA GLY A 63 8.60 10.51 16.28
C GLY A 63 7.13 10.92 16.39
N PHE A 64 6.25 9.95 16.21
CA PHE A 64 4.81 10.04 16.44
C PHE A 64 4.49 10.10 17.94
N GLY A 65 3.53 10.95 18.35
CA GLY A 65 3.03 11.02 19.72
C GLY A 65 3.29 12.38 20.39
N MET A 66 3.15 12.43 21.70
CA MET A 66 3.34 13.66 22.48
C MET A 66 4.80 14.12 22.45
N ARG A 67 5.03 15.38 22.08
CA ARG A 67 6.35 16.00 22.06
C ARG A 67 6.30 17.45 22.52
N ARG A 68 7.46 18.01 22.90
CA ARG A 68 7.58 19.47 23.08
C ARG A 68 7.30 20.16 21.76
N ASN A 69 6.46 21.21 21.81
CA ASN A 69 6.16 22.00 20.62
C ASN A 69 7.43 22.73 20.15
N PRO A 70 7.92 22.50 18.91
CA PRO A 70 9.15 23.12 18.39
C PRO A 70 9.04 24.62 18.17
N PHE A 71 7.81 25.17 18.24
CA PHE A 71 7.53 26.62 18.11
C PHE A 71 7.22 27.29 19.47
N GLY A 72 7.41 26.56 20.58
CA GLY A 72 7.08 27.06 21.93
C GLY A 72 5.63 26.78 22.34
N GLY A 73 5.29 27.08 23.62
CA GLY A 73 3.91 26.93 24.09
C GLY A 73 3.53 25.55 24.65
N GLY A 74 4.50 24.76 25.14
CA GLY A 74 4.21 23.51 25.85
C GLY A 74 4.34 22.25 24.98
N SER A 75 3.47 21.25 25.22
CA SER A 75 3.47 19.97 24.51
C SER A 75 2.39 19.94 23.43
N GLN A 76 2.65 19.21 22.34
CA GLN A 76 1.68 18.95 21.28
C GLN A 76 1.76 17.48 20.84
N PHE A 77 0.65 16.96 20.34
CA PHE A 77 0.63 15.65 19.71
C PHE A 77 1.13 15.75 18.25
N HIS A 78 2.06 14.90 17.88
CA HIS A 78 2.62 14.80 16.53
C HIS A 78 1.99 13.60 15.80
N TYR A 79 1.24 13.88 14.75
CA TYR A 79 0.43 12.90 14.04
C TYR A 79 1.22 12.09 12.99
N GLY A 80 2.54 12.29 12.90
CA GLY A 80 3.41 11.63 11.95
C GLY A 80 4.82 11.42 12.48
N ILE A 81 5.75 11.26 11.56
CA ILE A 81 7.19 11.29 11.81
C ILE A 81 7.84 12.38 10.98
N ASP A 82 8.88 13.01 11.50
CA ASP A 82 9.69 13.99 10.79
C ASP A 82 11.04 13.36 10.39
N ILE A 83 11.35 13.36 9.10
CA ILE A 83 12.58 12.81 8.52
C ILE A 83 13.41 13.98 7.98
N ALA A 84 14.44 14.37 8.72
CA ALA A 84 15.36 15.45 8.35
C ALA A 84 16.34 14.97 7.26
N GLY A 85 16.58 15.83 6.28
CA GLY A 85 17.47 15.53 5.16
C GLY A 85 17.83 16.79 4.37
N THR A 86 18.45 16.59 3.21
CA THR A 86 18.86 17.69 2.31
C THR A 86 17.66 18.20 1.51
N HIS A 87 17.59 19.50 1.29
CA HIS A 87 16.59 20.11 0.40
C HIS A 87 16.68 19.50 -1.01
N GLY A 88 15.54 19.15 -1.59
CA GLY A 88 15.47 18.50 -2.89
C GLY A 88 15.64 16.98 -2.88
N THR A 89 15.85 16.34 -1.71
CA THR A 89 15.87 14.88 -1.61
C THR A 89 14.53 14.30 -2.12
N PRO A 90 14.55 13.27 -3.01
CA PRO A 90 13.33 12.67 -3.52
C PRO A 90 12.46 12.06 -2.42
N VAL A 91 11.14 12.24 -2.57
CA VAL A 91 10.10 11.66 -1.73
C VAL A 91 9.29 10.68 -2.56
N TYR A 92 9.06 9.48 -2.02
CA TYR A 92 8.45 8.36 -2.73
C TYR A 92 7.09 7.99 -2.14
N ALA A 93 6.16 7.56 -3.00
CA ALA A 93 4.92 6.94 -2.57
C ALA A 93 5.20 5.62 -1.83
N THR A 94 4.66 5.47 -0.62
CA THR A 94 4.92 4.29 0.24
C THR A 94 4.07 3.07 -0.11
N ALA A 95 3.01 3.26 -0.91
CA ALA A 95 2.14 2.22 -1.47
C ALA A 95 1.59 2.67 -2.83
N ASN A 96 0.95 1.74 -3.56
CA ASN A 96 0.16 2.08 -4.74
C ASN A 96 -1.07 2.90 -4.34
N GLY A 97 -1.50 3.87 -5.17
CA GLY A 97 -2.69 4.65 -4.88
C GLY A 97 -2.93 5.79 -5.85
N GLN A 98 -3.92 6.61 -5.55
CA GLN A 98 -4.26 7.79 -6.32
C GLN A 98 -3.98 9.05 -5.48
N VAL A 99 -3.35 10.04 -6.09
CA VAL A 99 -3.13 11.36 -5.48
C VAL A 99 -4.49 12.04 -5.28
N SER A 100 -4.92 12.14 -4.04
CA SER A 100 -6.17 12.81 -3.66
C SER A 100 -5.97 14.31 -3.43
N PHE A 101 -4.74 14.75 -3.19
CA PHE A 101 -4.38 16.16 -3.05
C PHE A 101 -2.89 16.38 -3.41
N ALA A 102 -2.61 17.40 -4.20
CA ALA A 102 -1.26 17.94 -4.39
C ALA A 102 -1.36 19.48 -4.48
N GLY A 103 -0.84 20.19 -3.47
CA GLY A 103 -0.97 21.64 -3.36
C GLY A 103 -0.48 22.21 -2.04
N TYR A 104 -0.61 23.52 -1.86
CA TYR A 104 -0.28 24.19 -0.60
C TYR A 104 -1.45 24.12 0.39
N ARG A 105 -1.18 23.70 1.65
CA ARG A 105 -2.24 23.55 2.67
C ARG A 105 -1.73 23.98 4.05
N GLY A 106 -1.96 25.22 4.39
CA GLY A 106 -1.74 25.79 5.75
C GLY A 106 -0.40 25.43 6.36
N GLY A 107 -0.40 24.89 7.58
CA GLY A 107 0.80 24.50 8.30
C GLY A 107 1.63 23.39 7.63
N PHE A 108 1.01 22.52 6.83
CA PHE A 108 1.71 21.47 6.06
C PHE A 108 2.59 22.04 4.93
N GLY A 109 2.32 23.27 4.46
CA GLY A 109 2.99 23.82 3.31
C GLY A 109 2.60 23.07 2.04
N ASN A 110 3.56 22.77 1.17
CA ASN A 110 3.36 21.93 0.01
C ASN A 110 3.13 20.48 0.47
N LEU A 111 1.96 19.95 0.17
CA LEU A 111 1.45 18.68 0.65
C LEU A 111 1.01 17.81 -0.52
N VAL A 112 1.40 16.55 -0.49
CA VAL A 112 0.80 15.47 -1.29
C VAL A 112 0.05 14.54 -0.34
N ILE A 113 -1.18 14.16 -0.70
CA ILE A 113 -1.97 13.12 -0.03
C ILE A 113 -2.27 12.05 -1.06
N ILE A 114 -2.03 10.79 -0.70
CA ILE A 114 -2.33 9.63 -1.53
C ILE A 114 -3.37 8.77 -0.82
N SER A 115 -4.45 8.44 -1.54
CA SER A 115 -5.43 7.43 -1.13
C SER A 115 -5.04 6.09 -1.74
N HIS A 116 -4.87 5.09 -0.88
CA HIS A 116 -4.39 3.76 -1.31
C HIS A 116 -5.53 2.72 -1.40
N GLY A 117 -6.75 3.10 -1.00
CA GLY A 117 -7.83 2.14 -0.76
C GLY A 117 -7.71 1.48 0.62
N TYR A 118 -8.62 0.56 0.94
CA TYR A 118 -8.66 -0.18 2.21
C TYR A 118 -8.57 0.68 3.47
N GLY A 119 -9.01 1.95 3.38
CA GLY A 119 -8.93 2.93 4.46
C GLY A 119 -7.57 3.60 4.63
N PHE A 120 -6.54 3.25 3.85
CA PHE A 120 -5.22 3.86 3.96
C PHE A 120 -5.11 5.18 3.19
N GLN A 121 -4.54 6.18 3.87
CA GLN A 121 -4.06 7.43 3.27
C GLN A 121 -2.68 7.77 3.83
N THR A 122 -1.83 8.39 2.99
CA THR A 122 -0.52 8.88 3.42
C THR A 122 -0.35 10.35 3.06
N TYR A 123 0.31 11.11 3.94
CA TYR A 123 0.52 12.54 3.84
C TYR A 123 2.03 12.81 3.76
N TYR A 124 2.43 13.65 2.82
CA TYR A 124 3.82 14.03 2.57
C TYR A 124 3.90 15.55 2.54
N ALA A 125 4.34 16.15 3.63
CA ALA A 125 4.30 17.60 3.83
C ALA A 125 5.68 18.25 3.83
N HIS A 126 5.68 19.60 3.84
CA HIS A 126 6.85 20.47 3.80
C HIS A 126 7.69 20.32 2.53
N LEU A 127 7.08 19.85 1.42
CA LEU A 127 7.77 19.64 0.15
C LEU A 127 8.29 20.96 -0.43
N SER A 128 9.36 20.88 -1.22
CA SER A 128 9.87 22.00 -2.04
C SER A 128 9.15 22.09 -3.38
N GLY A 129 8.65 20.95 -3.90
CA GLY A 129 7.94 20.87 -5.15
C GLY A 129 7.27 19.50 -5.33
N PHE A 130 6.37 19.44 -6.31
CA PHE A 130 5.59 18.26 -6.65
C PHE A 130 6.15 17.60 -7.91
N ALA A 131 6.14 16.26 -7.95
CA ALA A 131 6.40 15.45 -9.14
C ALA A 131 5.12 14.77 -9.66
N VAL A 132 3.97 15.06 -9.04
CA VAL A 132 2.66 14.48 -9.34
C VAL A 132 1.57 15.54 -9.28
N SER A 133 0.41 15.23 -9.87
CA SER A 133 -0.78 16.07 -9.90
C SER A 133 -1.97 15.39 -9.25
N ASN A 134 -3.00 16.16 -8.87
CA ASN A 134 -4.26 15.64 -8.36
C ASN A 134 -4.88 14.63 -9.34
N GLY A 135 -5.41 13.53 -8.80
CA GLY A 135 -6.02 12.46 -9.57
C GLY A 135 -5.03 11.47 -10.20
N GLN A 136 -3.72 11.74 -10.19
CA GLN A 136 -2.72 10.87 -10.77
C GLN A 136 -2.59 9.57 -9.99
N TRP A 137 -2.56 8.43 -10.70
CA TRP A 137 -2.20 7.13 -10.12
C TRP A 137 -0.69 7.02 -9.97
N VAL A 138 -0.27 6.50 -8.82
CA VAL A 138 1.14 6.29 -8.48
C VAL A 138 1.39 4.87 -8.00
N LYS A 139 2.59 4.37 -8.29
CA LYS A 139 3.07 3.08 -7.78
C LYS A 139 3.95 3.29 -6.56
N ARG A 140 3.97 2.31 -5.66
CA ARG A 140 4.93 2.25 -4.56
C ARG A 140 6.35 2.45 -5.08
N GLY A 141 7.13 3.34 -4.45
CA GLY A 141 8.48 3.71 -4.87
C GLY A 141 8.55 4.78 -5.97
N GLN A 142 7.43 5.25 -6.51
CA GLN A 142 7.42 6.36 -7.46
C GLN A 142 7.74 7.68 -6.76
N VAL A 143 8.57 8.53 -7.37
CA VAL A 143 8.83 9.90 -6.88
C VAL A 143 7.55 10.72 -7.00
N ILE A 144 7.14 11.36 -5.90
CA ILE A 144 5.92 12.17 -5.80
C ILE A 144 6.20 13.64 -5.50
N GLY A 145 7.43 13.96 -5.09
CA GLY A 145 7.87 15.31 -4.79
C GLY A 145 9.28 15.31 -4.21
N TYR A 146 9.66 16.44 -3.67
CA TYR A 146 11.01 16.66 -3.17
C TYR A 146 10.96 17.30 -1.78
N MET A 147 11.85 16.88 -0.87
CA MET A 147 11.94 17.40 0.49
C MET A 147 12.25 18.90 0.49
N GLY A 148 11.56 19.62 1.38
CA GLY A 148 11.74 21.06 1.48
C GLY A 148 11.60 21.60 2.91
N ARG A 149 11.13 22.86 2.99
CA ARG A 149 10.88 23.58 4.26
C ARG A 149 9.65 24.49 4.11
N SER A 150 8.67 24.11 3.30
CA SER A 150 7.45 24.92 3.08
C SER A 150 6.50 24.83 4.29
N GLY A 151 5.64 25.83 4.47
CA GLY A 151 4.71 25.87 5.58
C GLY A 151 5.36 26.08 6.95
N ARG A 152 4.82 25.44 7.99
CA ARG A 152 5.28 25.61 9.38
C ARG A 152 6.40 24.59 9.70
N ALA A 153 7.61 24.83 9.25
CA ALA A 153 8.77 23.98 9.43
C ALA A 153 9.95 24.73 10.04
N THR A 154 10.61 24.14 11.03
CA THR A 154 11.82 24.74 11.69
C THR A 154 13.10 24.49 10.88
N GLY A 155 13.13 23.48 10.05
CA GLY A 155 14.26 23.10 9.19
C GLY A 155 13.79 22.25 8.02
N THR A 156 14.72 21.86 7.15
CA THR A 156 14.42 20.98 6.01
C THR A 156 14.14 19.57 6.48
N HIS A 157 12.93 19.08 6.26
CA HIS A 157 12.49 17.72 6.60
C HIS A 157 11.25 17.34 5.80
N LEU A 158 10.97 16.05 5.71
CA LEU A 158 9.67 15.50 5.34
C LEU A 158 8.87 15.23 6.61
N HIS A 159 7.67 15.78 6.70
CA HIS A 159 6.66 15.32 7.65
C HIS A 159 5.79 14.27 6.97
N TYR A 160 5.76 13.05 7.53
CA TYR A 160 5.07 11.90 6.96
C TYR A 160 4.04 11.34 7.94
N GLU A 161 2.78 11.21 7.46
CA GLU A 161 1.70 10.61 8.24
C GLU A 161 1.12 9.39 7.52
N VAL A 162 0.68 8.40 8.30
CA VAL A 162 -0.17 7.28 7.85
C VAL A 162 -1.51 7.40 8.55
N HIS A 163 -2.58 7.38 7.78
CA HIS A 163 -3.95 7.38 8.28
C HIS A 163 -4.63 6.06 7.92
N VAL A 164 -5.38 5.51 8.87
CA VAL A 164 -6.25 4.34 8.67
C VAL A 164 -7.67 4.73 9.06
N ASN A 165 -8.59 4.65 8.11
CA ASN A 165 -9.99 5.08 8.28
C ASN A 165 -10.12 6.51 8.83
N GLY A 166 -9.27 7.42 8.31
CA GLY A 166 -9.25 8.83 8.69
C GLY A 166 -8.53 9.15 10.01
N VAL A 167 -8.01 8.15 10.71
CA VAL A 167 -7.28 8.34 11.99
C VAL A 167 -5.78 8.19 11.76
N ALA A 168 -4.99 9.19 12.19
CA ALA A 168 -3.54 9.12 12.14
C ALA A 168 -3.01 8.02 13.08
N VAL A 169 -2.15 7.16 12.55
CA VAL A 169 -1.53 6.05 13.27
C VAL A 169 -0.01 6.17 13.22
N ASN A 170 0.68 5.50 14.15
CA ASN A 170 2.14 5.52 14.19
C ASN A 170 2.74 4.93 12.89
N PRO A 171 3.45 5.74 12.06
CA PRO A 171 4.00 5.28 10.78
C PRO A 171 5.01 4.15 10.90
N TYR A 172 5.70 4.01 12.04
CA TYR A 172 6.66 2.91 12.26
C TYR A 172 6.06 1.50 12.18
N ARG A 173 4.73 1.39 12.21
CA ARG A 173 4.05 0.09 12.02
C ARG A 173 4.07 -0.38 10.57
N TYR A 174 4.48 0.50 9.65
CA TYR A 174 4.40 0.33 8.19
C TYR A 174 5.73 0.55 7.46
N LEU A 175 6.84 0.76 8.21
CA LEU A 175 8.17 1.10 7.68
C LEU A 175 9.22 0.06 8.05
#